data_13d7ab29d0ca6dab7bd85955f0ef03f0
#
_entry.id   13d7ab29d0ca6dab7bd85955f0ef03f0
#
_cell.length_a   1.000
_cell.length_b   1.000
_cell.length_c   1.000
_cell.angle_alpha   90.00
_cell.angle_beta   90.00
_cell.angle_gamma   90.00
#
_symmetry.space_group_name_H-M   'P 1'
#
loop_
_entity.id
_entity.type
_entity.pdbx_description
1 polymer ?
#
loop_
_entity_poly.entity_id
_entity_poly.type
_entity_poly.pdbx_seq_one_letter_code
_entity_poly.pdbx_strand_id
1 'polypeptide(L)'
;LIALIRDLEPEAVVALHAPLACIDDPNDSELGRWLAERTGLPLVPDVGYPTPGSFGTWGAEQGLPVVTYEFGLVTPDEVSRVHVPVLVDLLQQPI
;
A
#
# COMPACT_ATOMS: atom_id res chain seq x y z
N LEU A 1 -0.89 -5.79 16.15
CA LEU A 1 -0.65 -4.81 15.10
C LEU A 1 -1.11 -3.41 15.48
N ILE A 2 -2.33 -3.26 15.99
CA ILE A 2 -2.86 -1.96 16.42
C ILE A 2 -2.00 -1.36 17.53
N ALA A 3 -1.61 -2.16 18.53
CA ALA A 3 -0.74 -1.71 19.61
C ALA A 3 0.63 -1.24 19.08
N LEU A 4 1.21 -1.95 18.12
CA LEU A 4 2.47 -1.57 17.49
C LEU A 4 2.34 -0.23 16.76
N ILE A 5 1.26 -0.03 16.03
CA ILE A 5 1.00 1.22 15.31
C ILE A 5 0.86 2.39 16.29
N ARG A 6 0.14 2.18 17.39
CA ARG A 6 0.00 3.21 18.42
C ARG A 6 1.33 3.56 19.09
N ASP A 7 2.21 2.58 19.28
CA ASP A 7 3.53 2.80 19.86
C ASP A 7 4.47 3.53 18.90
N LEU A 8 4.45 3.15 17.62
CA LEU A 8 5.36 3.72 16.62
C LEU A 8 4.89 5.06 16.06
N GLU A 9 3.59 5.34 16.11
CA GLU A 9 2.97 6.53 15.54
C GLU A 9 3.45 6.80 14.09
N PRO A 10 3.31 5.82 13.17
CA PRO A 10 3.79 6.00 11.81
C PRO A 10 2.96 7.04 11.05
N GLU A 11 3.58 7.71 10.09
CA GLU A 11 2.88 8.65 9.21
C GLU A 11 2.04 7.93 8.16
N ALA A 12 2.43 6.71 7.80
CA ALA A 12 1.72 5.86 6.84
C ALA A 12 2.14 4.42 7.03
N VAL A 13 1.34 3.51 6.49
CA VAL A 13 1.64 2.08 6.49
C VAL A 13 1.46 1.55 5.07
N VAL A 14 2.42 0.75 4.61
CA VAL A 14 2.29 0.01 3.35
C VAL A 14 2.23 -1.48 3.69
N ALA A 15 1.11 -2.10 3.36
CA ALA A 15 0.91 -3.54 3.56
C ALA A 15 1.11 -4.27 2.23
N LEU A 16 1.93 -5.30 2.22
CA LEU A 16 2.25 -6.06 1.01
C LEU A 16 1.35 -7.28 0.91
N HIS A 17 0.62 -7.39 -0.18
CA HIS A 17 -0.33 -8.47 -0.44
C HIS A 17 -0.21 -8.97 -1.89
N ALA A 18 -0.95 -9.99 -2.23
CA ALA A 18 -1.14 -10.55 -3.57
C ALA A 18 -2.51 -11.24 -3.61
N PRO A 19 -3.11 -11.47 -4.78
CA PRO A 19 -2.61 -11.32 -6.15
C PRO A 19 -3.30 -10.24 -6.98
N LEU A 20 -3.92 -9.23 -6.40
CA LEU A 20 -4.90 -8.36 -7.07
C LEU A 20 -4.31 -7.31 -8.02
N ALA A 21 -2.99 -7.17 -8.06
CA ALA A 21 -2.26 -6.27 -8.98
C ALA A 21 -2.80 -4.84 -8.95
N CYS A 22 -2.81 -4.22 -7.78
CA CYS A 22 -3.28 -2.85 -7.63
C CYS A 22 -2.63 -2.17 -6.42
N ILE A 23 -2.78 -0.85 -6.37
CA ILE A 23 -2.50 -0.06 -5.18
C ILE A 23 -3.86 0.32 -4.59
N ASP A 24 -4.23 -0.34 -3.51
CA ASP A 24 -5.51 -0.11 -2.82
C ASP A 24 -5.29 0.96 -1.76
N ASP A 25 -5.85 2.13 -1.99
CA ASP A 25 -5.67 3.29 -1.12
C ASP A 25 -7.01 4.02 -0.88
N PRO A 26 -7.73 3.67 0.19
CA PRO A 26 -9.00 4.32 0.50
C PRO A 26 -8.88 5.82 0.77
N ASN A 27 -7.70 6.29 1.15
CA ASN A 27 -7.47 7.71 1.47
C ASN A 27 -7.07 8.55 0.26
N ASP A 28 -6.83 7.95 -0.90
CA ASP A 28 -6.30 8.66 -2.07
C ASP A 28 -5.10 9.55 -1.69
N SER A 29 -4.15 8.96 -0.98
CA SER A 29 -2.98 9.66 -0.46
C SER A 29 -1.92 9.93 -1.52
N GLU A 30 -1.03 10.87 -1.25
CA GLU A 30 0.14 11.10 -2.11
C GLU A 30 1.00 9.85 -2.21
N LEU A 31 1.12 9.08 -1.11
CA LEU A 31 1.86 7.83 -1.08
C LEU A 31 1.26 6.81 -2.06
N GLY A 32 -0.05 6.64 -2.04
CA GLY A 32 -0.73 5.72 -2.98
C GLY A 32 -0.52 6.13 -4.42
N ARG A 33 -0.63 7.42 -4.72
CA ARG A 33 -0.39 7.94 -6.07
C ARG A 33 1.07 7.74 -6.51
N TRP A 34 2.02 7.99 -5.62
CA TRP A 34 3.44 7.78 -5.91
C TRP A 34 3.72 6.29 -6.23
N LEU A 35 3.17 5.37 -5.43
CA LEU A 35 3.35 3.94 -5.67
C LEU A 35 2.71 3.50 -6.99
N ALA A 36 1.50 3.98 -7.30
CA ALA A 36 0.83 3.65 -8.55
C ALA A 36 1.64 4.13 -9.76
N GLU A 37 2.16 5.34 -9.70
CA GLU A 37 2.98 5.90 -10.77
C GLU A 37 4.28 5.11 -10.98
N ARG A 38 4.95 4.76 -9.89
CA ARG A 38 6.25 4.06 -9.95
C ARG A 38 6.12 2.59 -10.35
N THR A 39 5.03 1.95 -9.99
CA THR A 39 4.81 0.52 -10.29
C THR A 39 4.07 0.28 -11.60
N GLY A 40 3.33 1.28 -12.08
CA GLY A 40 2.39 1.10 -13.19
C GLY A 40 1.12 0.36 -12.78
N LEU A 41 0.93 0.03 -11.50
CA LEU A 41 -0.28 -0.62 -11.01
C LEU A 41 -1.41 0.39 -10.87
N PRO A 42 -2.67 -0.01 -11.12
CA PRO A 42 -3.80 0.90 -10.96
C PRO A 42 -3.98 1.31 -9.50
N LEU A 43 -4.29 2.59 -9.30
CA LEU A 43 -4.69 3.11 -8.00
C LEU A 43 -6.20 2.93 -7.86
N VAL A 44 -6.63 2.25 -6.80
CA VAL A 44 -8.05 1.97 -6.58
C VAL A 44 -8.44 2.35 -5.15
N PRO A 45 -9.68 2.82 -4.93
CA PRO A 45 -10.15 3.14 -3.57
C PRO A 45 -10.51 1.90 -2.77
N ASP A 46 -10.71 0.78 -3.45
CA ASP A 46 -10.98 -0.53 -2.87
C ASP A 46 -10.65 -1.62 -3.88
N VAL A 47 -10.79 -2.87 -3.48
CA VAL A 47 -10.47 -4.03 -4.35
C VAL A 47 -11.65 -4.43 -5.25
N GLY A 48 -12.62 -3.53 -5.45
CA GLY A 48 -13.78 -3.79 -6.30
C GLY A 48 -15.03 -4.18 -5.52
N TYR A 49 -14.95 -4.27 -4.20
CA TYR A 49 -16.07 -4.55 -3.30
C TYR A 49 -15.75 -3.99 -1.91
N PRO A 50 -16.78 -3.66 -1.10
CA PRO A 50 -16.55 -3.15 0.25
C PRO A 50 -15.81 -4.17 1.13
N THR A 51 -14.85 -3.68 1.91
CA THR A 51 -14.07 -4.50 2.84
C THR A 51 -14.11 -3.89 4.24
N PRO A 52 -15.30 -3.82 4.88
CA PRO A 52 -15.40 -3.24 6.21
C PRO A 52 -14.57 -4.05 7.20
N GLY A 53 -13.89 -3.37 8.11
CA GLY A 53 -13.00 -4.02 9.07
C GLY A 53 -11.63 -4.39 8.52
N SER A 54 -11.36 -4.18 7.24
CA SER A 54 -10.02 -4.36 6.69
C SER A 54 -9.04 -3.36 7.29
N PHE A 55 -7.75 -3.65 7.19
CA PHE A 55 -6.71 -2.76 7.70
C PHE A 55 -6.77 -1.38 7.03
N GLY A 56 -6.97 -1.33 5.71
CA GLY A 56 -7.10 -0.07 4.98
C GLY A 56 -8.31 0.75 5.45
N THR A 57 -9.46 0.11 5.64
CA THR A 57 -10.66 0.76 6.16
C THR A 57 -10.44 1.27 7.58
N TRP A 58 -9.84 0.45 8.44
CA TRP A 58 -9.50 0.86 9.80
C TRP A 58 -8.58 2.10 9.78
N GLY A 59 -7.55 2.08 8.95
CA GLY A 59 -6.62 3.21 8.83
C GLY A 59 -7.32 4.49 8.38
N ALA A 60 -8.22 4.38 7.40
CA ALA A 60 -8.99 5.53 6.93
C ALA A 60 -9.84 6.14 8.05
N GLU A 61 -10.46 5.31 8.88
CA GLU A 61 -11.24 5.77 10.04
C GLU A 61 -10.38 6.48 11.08
N GLN A 62 -9.09 6.11 11.20
CA GLN A 62 -8.15 6.72 12.14
C GLN A 62 -7.41 7.93 11.55
N GLY A 63 -7.62 8.24 10.28
CA GLY A 63 -6.86 9.29 9.59
C GLY A 63 -5.41 8.88 9.29
N LEU A 64 -5.11 7.59 9.35
CA LEU A 64 -3.79 7.03 9.03
C LEU A 64 -3.81 6.44 7.63
N PRO A 65 -3.00 6.94 6.68
CA PRO A 65 -2.90 6.31 5.38
C PRO A 65 -2.37 4.88 5.50
N VAL A 66 -3.20 3.91 5.15
CA VAL A 66 -2.81 2.51 5.01
C VAL A 66 -3.02 2.14 3.56
N VAL A 67 -1.94 1.93 2.84
CA VAL A 67 -1.94 1.58 1.43
C VAL A 67 -1.65 0.10 1.32
N THR A 68 -2.52 -0.64 0.64
CA THR A 68 -2.27 -2.04 0.35
C THR A 68 -1.65 -2.15 -1.04
N TYR A 69 -0.40 -2.59 -1.05
CA TYR A 69 0.38 -2.79 -2.27
C TYR A 69 0.17 -4.25 -2.70
N GLU A 70 -0.67 -4.45 -3.69
CA GLU A 70 -1.05 -5.78 -4.17
C GLU A 70 -0.21 -6.17 -5.37
N PHE A 71 0.69 -7.13 -5.21
CA PHE A 71 1.38 -7.74 -6.35
C PHE A 71 0.38 -8.50 -7.19
N GLY A 72 0.63 -8.57 -8.50
CA GLY A 72 -0.07 -9.52 -9.37
C GLY A 72 0.50 -10.93 -9.21
N LEU A 73 0.13 -11.81 -10.13
CA LEU A 73 0.73 -13.13 -10.24
C LEU A 73 2.10 -12.97 -10.91
N VAL A 74 3.12 -12.73 -10.10
CA VAL A 74 4.47 -12.43 -10.57
C VAL A 74 5.46 -13.48 -10.10
N THR A 75 6.54 -13.62 -10.87
CA THR A 75 7.66 -14.50 -10.50
C THR A 75 8.57 -13.78 -9.48
N PRO A 76 9.41 -14.53 -8.73
CA PRO A 76 10.42 -13.90 -7.89
C PRO A 76 11.34 -12.95 -8.64
N ASP A 77 11.66 -13.25 -9.91
CA ASP A 77 12.46 -12.36 -10.74
C ASP A 77 11.76 -11.03 -11.00
N GLU A 78 10.46 -11.05 -11.30
CA GLU A 78 9.69 -9.80 -11.49
C GLU A 78 9.61 -8.99 -10.20
N VAL A 79 9.45 -9.65 -9.04
CA VAL A 79 9.48 -8.96 -7.75
C VAL A 79 10.80 -8.23 -7.58
N SER A 80 11.93 -8.90 -7.87
CA SER A 80 13.26 -8.32 -7.75
C SER A 80 13.50 -7.18 -8.72
N ARG A 81 13.02 -7.28 -9.96
CA ARG A 81 13.26 -6.27 -11.00
C ARG A 81 12.37 -5.04 -10.89
N VAL A 82 11.11 -5.23 -10.52
CA VAL A 82 10.09 -4.18 -10.55
C VAL A 82 9.79 -3.65 -9.15
N HIS A 83 9.42 -4.55 -8.24
CA HIS A 83 8.87 -4.13 -6.95
C HIS A 83 9.93 -3.81 -5.89
N VAL A 84 11.01 -4.57 -5.82
CA VAL A 84 12.08 -4.30 -4.85
C VAL A 84 12.68 -2.91 -5.04
N PRO A 85 13.02 -2.45 -6.27
CA PRO A 85 13.53 -1.10 -6.46
C PRO A 85 12.54 -0.01 -6.00
N VAL A 86 11.26 -0.19 -6.24
CA VAL A 86 10.23 0.77 -5.80
C VAL A 86 10.17 0.82 -4.28
N LEU A 87 10.18 -0.33 -3.61
CA LEU A 87 10.12 -0.39 -2.14
C LEU A 87 11.39 0.18 -1.50
N VAL A 88 12.55 -0.05 -2.10
CA VAL A 88 13.81 0.56 -1.63
C VAL A 88 13.75 2.08 -1.77
N ASP A 89 13.29 2.59 -2.91
CA ASP A 89 13.12 4.02 -3.11
C ASP A 89 12.14 4.62 -2.11
N LEU A 90 11.05 3.91 -1.81
CA LEU A 90 10.06 4.34 -0.82
C LEU A 90 10.71 4.60 0.55
N LEU A 91 11.59 3.72 0.99
CA LEU A 91 12.27 3.86 2.29
C LEU A 91 13.19 5.07 2.35
N GLN A 92 13.53 5.65 1.21
CA GLN A 92 14.42 6.81 1.09
C GLN A 92 13.68 8.12 0.85
N GLN A 93 12.35 8.07 0.68
CA GLN A 93 11.54 9.25 0.42
C GLN A 93 11.08 9.89 1.73
N PRO A 94 11.13 11.22 1.85
CA PRO A 94 10.41 11.91 2.93
C PRO A 94 8.90 11.82 2.67
N ILE A 95 8.16 11.50 3.68
CA ILE A 95 6.70 11.43 3.63
C ILE A 95 6.09 12.68 4.24
#